data_3c6482ae0c226e69482140df8a53c6c1
#
_entry.id   3c6482ae0c226e69482140df8a53c6c1
#
_cell.length_a   1.000
_cell.length_b   1.000
_cell.length_c   1.000
_cell.angle_alpha   90.00
_cell.angle_beta   90.00
_cell.angle_gamma   90.00
#
_symmetry.space_group_name_H-M   'P 1'
#
loop_
_entity.id
_entity.type
_entity.pdbx_description
1 polymer ?
#
loop_
_entity_poly.entity_id
_entity_poly.type
_entity_poly.pdbx_seq_one_letter_code
_entity_poly.pdbx_strand_id
1 'polypeptide(L)'
;MDAQDILDRTATAFRQAGGIQADFTVQTYAKGTLQGSSVGTIRLKGEKFLLDADGVKTWFDGRTQWSYLTNSDEVNVSEPTPEELQSINPYALLSIYKQGYHMKLGKTDVYGGKPAYEVILTASDRKKDLQCVIIYVTKDTFQPLCISMTQKGGNSVAIRITSYKAGESYNDHLFTFDKKAYPTAEVIDLR
;
A
#
# COMPACT_ATOMS: atom_id res chain seq x y z
N MET A 1 9.46 5.06 -23.43
CA MET A 1 8.64 5.33 -22.23
C MET A 1 9.58 5.39 -21.04
N ASP A 2 9.62 6.50 -20.34
CA ASP A 2 10.47 6.67 -19.16
C ASP A 2 9.77 6.19 -17.87
N ALA A 3 10.48 6.24 -16.75
CA ALA A 3 9.95 5.77 -15.46
C ALA A 3 8.72 6.57 -15.04
N GLN A 4 8.69 7.87 -15.26
CA GLN A 4 7.55 8.71 -14.92
C GLN A 4 6.32 8.35 -15.75
N ASP A 5 6.50 8.11 -17.05
CA ASP A 5 5.39 7.69 -17.93
C ASP A 5 4.75 6.40 -17.43
N ILE A 6 5.56 5.45 -17.00
CA ILE A 6 5.09 4.17 -16.49
C ILE A 6 4.27 4.37 -15.21
N LEU A 7 4.77 5.15 -14.26
CA LEU A 7 4.05 5.42 -13.02
C LEU A 7 2.79 6.25 -13.25
N ASP A 8 2.81 7.19 -14.19
CA ASP A 8 1.62 7.97 -14.57
C ASP A 8 0.53 7.06 -15.13
N ARG A 9 0.90 6.11 -15.99
CA ARG A 9 -0.04 5.12 -16.52
C ARG A 9 -0.55 4.17 -15.43
N THR A 10 0.32 3.77 -14.52
CA THR A 10 -0.04 2.93 -13.38
C THR A 10 -1.05 3.64 -12.47
N ALA A 11 -0.80 4.90 -12.15
CA ALA A 11 -1.71 5.71 -11.34
C ALA A 11 -3.04 5.95 -12.04
N THR A 12 -3.04 6.17 -13.36
CA THR A 12 -4.25 6.33 -14.15
C THR A 12 -5.08 5.05 -14.17
N ALA A 13 -4.43 3.91 -14.42
CA ALA A 13 -5.10 2.60 -14.41
C ALA A 13 -5.72 2.31 -13.03
N PHE A 14 -5.01 2.64 -11.97
CA PHE A 14 -5.50 2.50 -10.60
C PHE A 14 -6.76 3.35 -10.36
N ARG A 15 -6.74 4.63 -10.75
CA ARG A 15 -7.89 5.52 -10.58
C ARG A 15 -9.10 5.10 -11.41
N GLN A 16 -8.88 4.53 -12.58
CA GLN A 16 -9.94 4.09 -13.50
C GLN A 16 -10.48 2.70 -13.18
N ALA A 17 -9.84 1.97 -12.31
CA ALA A 17 -10.19 0.58 -12.01
C ALA A 17 -11.51 0.42 -11.26
N GLY A 18 -12.05 1.50 -10.68
CA GLY A 18 -13.21 1.42 -9.79
C GLY A 18 -12.83 0.79 -8.46
N GLY A 19 -13.63 -0.13 -7.95
CA GLY A 19 -13.27 -0.91 -6.76
C GLY A 19 -12.23 -1.96 -7.08
N ILE A 20 -11.28 -2.16 -6.15
CA ILE A 20 -10.19 -3.12 -6.28
C ILE A 20 -10.19 -4.02 -5.05
N GLN A 21 -9.98 -5.32 -5.26
CA GLN A 21 -9.61 -6.26 -4.21
C GLN A 21 -8.25 -6.85 -4.55
N ALA A 22 -7.32 -6.80 -3.59
CA ALA A 22 -5.99 -7.39 -3.75
C ALA A 22 -5.61 -8.21 -2.54
N ASP A 23 -5.02 -9.38 -2.79
CA ASP A 23 -4.33 -10.18 -1.79
C ASP A 23 -2.84 -9.96 -1.94
N PHE A 24 -2.11 -9.96 -0.83
CA PHE A 24 -0.68 -9.73 -0.86
C PHE A 24 0.04 -10.49 0.24
N THR A 25 1.34 -10.66 0.03
CA THR A 25 2.27 -11.14 1.05
C THR A 25 3.22 -9.99 1.40
N VAL A 26 3.61 -9.92 2.68
CA VAL A 26 4.55 -8.92 3.17
C VAL A 26 5.75 -9.64 3.77
N GLN A 27 6.95 -9.26 3.35
CA GLN A 27 8.19 -9.71 3.95
C GLN A 27 8.95 -8.50 4.49
N THR A 28 9.34 -8.56 5.75
CA THR A 28 10.11 -7.50 6.41
C THR A 28 11.54 -7.93 6.62
N TYR A 29 12.47 -7.01 6.38
CA TYR A 29 13.90 -7.24 6.49
C TYR A 29 14.56 -6.17 7.36
N ALA A 30 15.49 -6.59 8.19
CA ALA A 30 16.38 -5.68 8.90
C ALA A 30 17.79 -5.84 8.33
N LYS A 31 18.29 -4.82 7.63
CA LYS A 31 19.63 -4.83 6.99
C LYS A 31 19.87 -6.08 6.13
N GLY A 32 18.88 -6.47 5.34
CA GLY A 32 18.95 -7.61 4.44
C GLY A 32 18.60 -8.95 5.06
N THR A 33 18.35 -9.03 6.36
CA THR A 33 17.96 -10.27 7.05
C THR A 33 16.45 -10.33 7.23
N LEU A 34 15.83 -11.41 6.77
CA LEU A 34 14.37 -11.62 6.90
C LEU A 34 13.96 -11.66 8.37
N GLN A 35 13.04 -10.80 8.77
CA GLN A 35 12.51 -10.71 10.14
C GLN A 35 11.14 -11.31 10.30
N GLY A 36 10.30 -11.23 9.28
CA GLY A 36 8.94 -11.71 9.35
C GLY A 36 8.27 -11.77 8.01
N SER A 37 7.15 -12.50 7.98
CA SER A 37 6.33 -12.69 6.79
C SER A 37 4.88 -12.71 7.23
N SER A 38 4.01 -12.05 6.45
CA SER A 38 2.58 -12.02 6.70
C SER A 38 1.79 -11.99 5.40
N VAL A 39 0.48 -12.17 5.50
CA VAL A 39 -0.44 -12.08 4.37
C VAL A 39 -1.54 -11.09 4.72
N GLY A 40 -2.15 -10.50 3.70
CA GLY A 40 -3.25 -9.57 3.91
C GLY A 40 -4.14 -9.46 2.69
N THR A 41 -5.29 -8.84 2.91
CA THR A 41 -6.26 -8.51 1.87
C THR A 41 -6.63 -7.04 2.02
N ILE A 42 -6.67 -6.31 0.90
CA ILE A 42 -7.10 -4.92 0.88
C ILE A 42 -8.21 -4.74 -0.15
N ARG A 43 -9.23 -3.97 0.20
CA ARG A 43 -10.27 -3.48 -0.70
C ARG A 43 -10.15 -1.98 -0.81
N LEU A 44 -10.20 -1.47 -2.03
CA LEU A 44 -9.93 -0.06 -2.32
C LEU A 44 -11.03 0.53 -3.19
N LYS A 45 -11.35 1.78 -2.92
CA LYS A 45 -12.21 2.61 -3.77
C LYS A 45 -11.69 4.04 -3.71
N GLY A 46 -10.95 4.47 -4.75
CA GLY A 46 -10.21 5.72 -4.69
C GLY A 46 -9.19 5.70 -3.56
N GLU A 47 -9.26 6.67 -2.66
CA GLU A 47 -8.37 6.74 -1.49
C GLU A 47 -8.87 5.91 -0.31
N LYS A 48 -10.12 5.46 -0.35
CA LYS A 48 -10.73 4.68 0.73
C LYS A 48 -10.23 3.24 0.70
N PHE A 49 -10.03 2.65 1.86
CA PHE A 49 -9.63 1.25 1.93
C PHE A 49 -10.15 0.53 3.17
N LEU A 50 -10.22 -0.78 3.04
CA LEU A 50 -10.40 -1.74 4.13
C LEU A 50 -9.28 -2.75 4.03
N LEU A 51 -8.41 -2.78 5.03
CA LEU A 51 -7.25 -3.65 5.11
C LEU A 51 -7.43 -4.68 6.23
N ASP A 52 -7.15 -5.94 5.92
CA ASP A 52 -7.15 -7.01 6.91
C ASP A 52 -5.80 -7.72 6.85
N ALA A 53 -4.98 -7.56 7.88
CA ALA A 53 -3.65 -8.13 7.95
C ALA A 53 -3.18 -8.23 9.41
N ASP A 54 -2.54 -9.35 9.77
CA ASP A 54 -1.87 -9.57 11.06
C ASP A 54 -2.76 -9.34 12.29
N GLY A 55 -4.02 -9.73 12.22
CA GLY A 55 -4.95 -9.53 13.34
C GLY A 55 -5.37 -8.09 13.56
N VAL A 56 -5.09 -7.22 12.60
CA VAL A 56 -5.52 -5.83 12.59
C VAL A 56 -6.41 -5.59 11.39
N LYS A 57 -7.58 -5.01 11.63
CA LYS A 57 -8.49 -4.61 10.58
C LYS A 57 -8.56 -3.08 10.56
N THR A 58 -8.28 -2.50 9.41
CA THR A 58 -8.15 -1.05 9.26
C THR A 58 -9.12 -0.54 8.20
N TRP A 59 -9.96 0.43 8.58
CA TRP A 59 -10.85 1.17 7.68
C TRP A 59 -10.32 2.58 7.50
N PHE A 60 -10.38 3.09 6.29
CA PHE A 60 -10.06 4.48 5.97
C PHE A 60 -11.11 5.04 5.02
N ASP A 61 -11.80 6.09 5.44
CA ASP A 61 -12.89 6.69 4.65
C ASP A 61 -12.44 7.86 3.76
N GLY A 62 -11.14 8.09 3.68
CA GLY A 62 -10.52 9.22 2.98
C GLY A 62 -10.03 10.31 3.93
N ARG A 63 -10.40 10.26 5.20
CA ARG A 63 -9.98 11.21 6.22
C ARG A 63 -9.68 10.55 7.56
N THR A 64 -10.61 9.76 8.08
CA THR A 64 -10.51 9.10 9.36
C THR A 64 -10.10 7.65 9.17
N GLN A 65 -9.19 7.19 9.99
CA GLN A 65 -8.74 5.81 10.06
C GLN A 65 -9.16 5.19 11.37
N TRP A 66 -9.72 3.97 11.29
CA TRP A 66 -10.01 3.11 12.43
C TRP A 66 -9.17 1.85 12.31
N SER A 67 -8.42 1.52 13.34
CA SER A 67 -7.64 0.28 13.39
C SER A 67 -8.12 -0.57 14.56
N TYR A 68 -8.72 -1.70 14.24
CA TYR A 68 -9.20 -2.68 15.23
C TYR A 68 -8.14 -3.74 15.47
N LEU A 69 -7.69 -3.83 16.73
CA LEU A 69 -6.73 -4.82 17.18
C LEU A 69 -7.51 -5.98 17.80
N THR A 70 -7.54 -7.13 17.12
CA THR A 70 -8.31 -8.29 17.52
C THR A 70 -7.92 -8.78 18.92
N ASN A 71 -6.62 -8.81 19.23
CA ASN A 71 -6.11 -9.36 20.48
C ASN A 71 -6.50 -8.55 21.71
N SER A 72 -6.63 -7.24 21.59
CA SER A 72 -6.96 -6.35 22.70
C SER A 72 -8.39 -5.85 22.68
N ASP A 73 -9.15 -6.15 21.62
CA ASP A 73 -10.52 -5.66 21.40
C ASP A 73 -10.58 -4.13 21.50
N GLU A 74 -9.61 -3.46 20.89
CA GLU A 74 -9.48 -2.02 20.88
C GLU A 74 -9.55 -1.47 19.47
N VAL A 75 -10.16 -0.27 19.32
CA VAL A 75 -10.19 0.49 18.07
C VAL A 75 -9.48 1.81 18.29
N ASN A 76 -8.41 2.03 17.56
CA ASN A 76 -7.72 3.31 17.52
C ASN A 76 -8.26 4.16 16.37
N VAL A 77 -8.66 5.40 16.68
CA VAL A 77 -9.19 6.35 15.70
C VAL A 77 -8.18 7.47 15.49
N SER A 78 -7.80 7.72 14.25
CA SER A 78 -6.80 8.73 13.90
C SER A 78 -7.13 9.40 12.56
N GLU A 79 -6.44 10.50 12.27
CA GLU A 79 -6.42 11.15 10.96
C GLU A 79 -4.98 11.09 10.43
N PRO A 80 -4.63 10.06 9.64
CA PRO A 80 -3.26 9.83 9.22
C PRO A 80 -2.77 10.86 8.20
N THR A 81 -1.47 11.16 8.25
CA THR A 81 -0.79 11.94 7.21
C THR A 81 -0.59 11.08 5.95
N PRO A 82 -0.30 11.69 4.77
CA PRO A 82 0.02 10.93 3.57
C PRO A 82 1.19 9.96 3.76
N GLU A 83 2.22 10.32 4.53
CA GLU A 83 3.36 9.47 4.83
C GLU A 83 2.96 8.27 5.68
N GLU A 84 2.10 8.48 6.68
CA GLU A 84 1.57 7.39 7.51
C GLU A 84 0.72 6.42 6.69
N LEU A 85 -0.10 6.93 5.76
CA LEU A 85 -0.89 6.09 4.84
C LEU A 85 -0.01 5.22 3.96
N GLN A 86 1.15 5.73 3.53
CA GLN A 86 2.10 4.96 2.72
C GLN A 86 2.60 3.71 3.42
N SER A 87 2.79 3.76 4.73
CA SER A 87 3.26 2.61 5.50
C SER A 87 2.18 1.54 5.69
N ILE A 88 0.93 1.87 5.43
CA ILE A 88 -0.23 1.00 5.65
C ILE A 88 -0.77 0.48 4.31
N ASN A 89 -1.01 1.38 3.36
CA ASN A 89 -1.58 1.07 2.05
C ASN A 89 -0.51 1.19 0.97
N PRO A 90 -0.06 0.08 0.37
CA PRO A 90 0.98 0.12 -0.66
C PRO A 90 0.59 0.95 -1.89
N TYR A 91 -0.70 1.04 -2.19
CA TYR A 91 -1.19 1.83 -3.32
C TYR A 91 -1.17 3.34 -3.07
N ALA A 92 -1.00 3.79 -1.82
CA ALA A 92 -0.90 5.21 -1.49
C ALA A 92 0.30 5.88 -2.18
N LEU A 93 1.34 5.12 -2.49
CA LEU A 93 2.50 5.60 -3.25
C LEU A 93 2.09 6.21 -4.59
N LEU A 94 1.03 5.71 -5.23
CA LEU A 94 0.56 6.21 -6.53
C LEU A 94 0.00 7.63 -6.46
N SER A 95 -0.19 8.19 -5.27
CA SER A 95 -0.60 9.59 -5.09
C SER A 95 0.56 10.55 -4.84
N ILE A 96 1.74 10.04 -4.45
CA ILE A 96 2.82 10.89 -3.94
C ILE A 96 4.18 10.67 -4.63
N TYR A 97 4.27 9.75 -5.59
CA TYR A 97 5.56 9.42 -6.23
C TYR A 97 6.23 10.60 -6.96
N LYS A 98 5.47 11.62 -7.33
CA LYS A 98 5.99 12.81 -8.05
C LYS A 98 6.78 13.74 -7.14
N GLN A 99 6.66 13.60 -5.82
CA GLN A 99 7.23 14.55 -4.87
C GLN A 99 8.38 13.95 -4.09
N GLY A 100 9.56 14.51 -4.28
CA GLY A 100 10.72 14.19 -3.47
C GLY A 100 11.47 12.93 -3.85
N TYR A 101 11.26 12.39 -5.06
CA TYR A 101 11.97 11.21 -5.55
C TYR A 101 12.52 11.42 -6.94
N HIS A 102 13.73 10.90 -7.18
CA HIS A 102 14.26 10.70 -8.51
C HIS A 102 13.80 9.34 -9.03
N MET A 103 13.34 9.28 -10.26
CA MET A 103 12.81 8.09 -10.88
C MET A 103 13.70 7.61 -12.00
N LYS A 104 13.96 6.31 -12.06
CA LYS A 104 14.67 5.69 -13.18
C LYS A 104 14.13 4.29 -13.44
N LEU A 105 14.32 3.80 -14.66
CA LEU A 105 14.07 2.40 -15.01
C LEU A 105 15.22 1.54 -14.54
N GLY A 106 14.88 0.41 -13.92
CA GLY A 106 15.82 -0.66 -13.66
C GLY A 106 16.06 -1.52 -14.89
N LYS A 107 16.91 -2.52 -14.74
CA LYS A 107 17.31 -3.44 -15.83
C LYS A 107 16.43 -4.68 -15.92
N THR A 108 15.65 -4.97 -14.89
CA THR A 108 14.76 -6.15 -14.84
C THR A 108 13.55 -5.90 -15.71
N ASP A 109 13.20 -6.83 -16.57
CA ASP A 109 12.06 -6.75 -17.48
C ASP A 109 11.05 -7.89 -17.30
N VAL A 110 11.25 -8.74 -16.29
CA VAL A 110 10.37 -9.83 -15.92
C VAL A 110 10.27 -9.91 -14.40
N TYR A 111 9.07 -10.08 -13.89
CA TYR A 111 8.83 -10.34 -12.47
C TYR A 111 7.78 -11.43 -12.32
N GLY A 112 8.11 -12.47 -11.53
CA GLY A 112 7.20 -13.58 -11.30
C GLY A 112 6.72 -14.27 -12.58
N GLY A 113 7.58 -14.34 -13.61
CA GLY A 113 7.25 -14.91 -14.91
C GLY A 113 6.44 -14.01 -15.84
N LYS A 114 6.12 -12.78 -15.42
CA LYS A 114 5.36 -11.81 -16.23
C LYS A 114 6.27 -10.71 -16.76
N PRO A 115 6.08 -10.28 -18.03
CA PRO A 115 6.76 -9.09 -18.51
C PRO A 115 6.43 -7.87 -17.64
N ALA A 116 7.44 -7.22 -17.13
CA ALA A 116 7.29 -6.14 -16.16
C ALA A 116 8.32 -5.04 -16.38
N TYR A 117 7.93 -3.83 -16.01
CA TYR A 117 8.86 -2.72 -15.83
C TYR A 117 9.34 -2.71 -14.39
N GLU A 118 10.63 -2.42 -14.20
CA GLU A 118 11.19 -2.13 -12.89
C GLU A 118 11.38 -0.62 -12.79
N VAL A 119 10.68 0.02 -11.86
CA VAL A 119 10.81 1.46 -11.61
C VAL A 119 11.43 1.67 -10.24
N ILE A 120 12.51 2.44 -10.21
CA ILE A 120 13.28 2.72 -9.00
C ILE A 120 13.10 4.19 -8.63
N LEU A 121 12.61 4.43 -7.42
CA LEU A 121 12.48 5.77 -6.84
C LEU A 121 13.53 5.91 -5.73
N THR A 122 14.30 6.98 -5.80
CA THR A 122 15.31 7.31 -4.79
C THR A 122 14.98 8.67 -4.20
N ALA A 123 14.91 8.76 -2.87
CA ALA A 123 14.61 10.01 -2.20
C ALA A 123 15.64 11.09 -2.53
N SER A 124 15.15 12.30 -2.81
CA SER A 124 16.02 13.47 -3.06
C SER A 124 16.66 13.97 -1.77
N ASP A 125 16.02 13.73 -0.63
CA ASP A 125 16.46 14.14 0.70
C ASP A 125 16.85 12.92 1.53
N ARG A 126 18.10 12.90 2.00
CA ARG A 126 18.64 11.82 2.85
C ARG A 126 17.96 11.73 4.22
N LYS A 127 17.27 12.78 4.65
CA LYS A 127 16.54 12.82 5.92
C LYS A 127 15.16 12.18 5.83
N LYS A 128 14.67 11.90 4.61
CA LYS A 128 13.36 11.28 4.41
C LYS A 128 13.37 9.85 4.94
N ASP A 129 12.33 9.43 5.65
CA ASP A 129 12.25 8.08 6.21
C ASP A 129 12.24 7.02 5.12
N LEU A 130 11.44 7.21 4.07
CA LEU A 130 11.38 6.31 2.93
C LEU A 130 12.43 6.73 1.89
N GLN A 131 13.52 5.98 1.79
CA GLN A 131 14.68 6.32 0.98
C GLN A 131 14.64 5.74 -0.43
N CYS A 132 14.12 4.52 -0.58
CA CYS A 132 14.10 3.86 -1.88
C CYS A 132 12.82 3.06 -2.02
N VAL A 133 12.24 3.12 -3.22
CA VAL A 133 11.10 2.27 -3.58
C VAL A 133 11.39 1.63 -4.93
N ILE A 134 11.18 0.34 -5.03
CA ILE A 134 11.24 -0.39 -6.29
C ILE A 134 9.87 -0.96 -6.57
N ILE A 135 9.30 -0.62 -7.71
CA ILE A 135 7.98 -1.09 -8.13
C ILE A 135 8.16 -1.92 -9.40
N TYR A 136 7.61 -3.13 -9.39
CA TYR A 136 7.47 -3.95 -10.58
C TYR A 136 6.04 -3.81 -11.09
N VAL A 137 5.88 -3.43 -12.34
CA VAL A 137 4.59 -3.11 -12.96
C VAL A 137 4.44 -3.91 -14.24
N THR A 138 3.29 -4.53 -14.45
CA THR A 138 3.05 -5.30 -15.69
C THR A 138 3.13 -4.40 -16.93
N LYS A 139 3.71 -4.93 -18.02
CA LYS A 139 3.84 -4.18 -19.28
C LYS A 139 2.53 -4.01 -20.03
N ASP A 140 1.59 -4.93 -19.84
CA ASP A 140 0.31 -4.93 -20.56
C ASP A 140 -0.74 -4.04 -19.89
N THR A 141 -0.92 -4.13 -18.57
CA THR A 141 -2.03 -3.49 -17.85
C THR A 141 -1.59 -2.45 -16.83
N PHE A 142 -0.28 -2.25 -16.65
CA PHE A 142 0.30 -1.30 -15.69
C PHE A 142 -0.16 -1.55 -14.25
N GLN A 143 -0.31 -2.82 -13.88
CA GLN A 143 -0.68 -3.22 -12.52
C GLN A 143 0.58 -3.49 -11.69
N PRO A 144 0.67 -2.98 -10.46
CA PRO A 144 1.77 -3.32 -9.55
C PRO A 144 1.78 -4.82 -9.24
N LEU A 145 2.94 -5.44 -9.35
CA LEU A 145 3.18 -6.84 -8.98
C LEU A 145 3.90 -6.95 -7.64
N CYS A 146 4.80 -6.02 -7.37
CA CYS A 146 5.55 -5.97 -6.13
C CYS A 146 5.98 -4.53 -5.86
N ILE A 147 5.94 -4.14 -4.60
CA ILE A 147 6.42 -2.85 -4.12
C ILE A 147 7.39 -3.14 -2.98
N SER A 148 8.65 -2.76 -3.18
CA SER A 148 9.70 -2.90 -2.17
C SER A 148 10.10 -1.52 -1.67
N MET A 149 10.07 -1.31 -0.36
CA MET A 149 10.36 -0.03 0.28
C MET A 149 11.51 -0.19 1.26
N THR A 150 12.52 0.66 1.14
CA THR A 150 13.66 0.69 2.05
C THR A 150 13.68 2.01 2.79
N GLN A 151 13.70 1.92 4.10
CA GLN A 151 13.72 3.09 4.98
C GLN A 151 15.14 3.50 5.34
N LYS A 152 15.27 4.72 5.81
CA LYS A 152 16.50 5.22 6.44
C LYS A 152 16.91 4.26 7.57
N GLY A 153 18.14 3.82 7.57
CA GLY A 153 18.64 2.83 8.54
C GLY A 153 18.69 1.40 8.00
N GLY A 154 18.15 1.14 6.79
CA GLY A 154 18.31 -0.13 6.08
C GLY A 154 17.21 -1.16 6.31
N ASN A 155 16.18 -0.85 7.08
CA ASN A 155 15.01 -1.71 7.20
C ASN A 155 14.18 -1.63 5.92
N SER A 156 13.68 -2.76 5.45
CA SER A 156 12.90 -2.81 4.22
C SER A 156 11.69 -3.72 4.33
N VAL A 157 10.74 -3.48 3.44
CA VAL A 157 9.50 -4.24 3.32
C VAL A 157 9.29 -4.56 1.84
N ALA A 158 9.00 -5.81 1.53
CA ALA A 158 8.58 -6.22 0.19
C ALA A 158 7.13 -6.67 0.23
N ILE A 159 6.28 -6.02 -0.56
CA ILE A 159 4.86 -6.31 -0.68
C ILE A 159 4.62 -6.89 -2.06
N ARG A 160 4.28 -8.17 -2.12
CA ARG A 160 4.00 -8.88 -3.36
C ARG A 160 2.51 -9.07 -3.51
N ILE A 161 1.96 -8.63 -4.62
CA ILE A 161 0.54 -8.77 -4.94
C ILE A 161 0.32 -10.16 -5.50
N THR A 162 -0.46 -10.98 -4.82
CA THR A 162 -0.71 -12.38 -5.21
C THR A 162 -2.03 -12.55 -5.95
N SER A 163 -2.99 -11.65 -5.75
CA SER A 163 -4.26 -11.63 -6.46
C SER A 163 -4.73 -10.19 -6.63
N TYR A 164 -5.31 -9.86 -7.77
CA TYR A 164 -5.79 -8.52 -8.09
C TYR A 164 -7.07 -8.61 -8.90
N LYS A 165 -8.12 -7.95 -8.41
CA LYS A 165 -9.41 -7.85 -9.08
C LYS A 165 -9.82 -6.38 -9.15
N ALA A 166 -10.06 -5.87 -10.36
CA ALA A 166 -10.58 -4.53 -10.59
C ALA A 166 -12.06 -4.59 -10.96
N GLY A 167 -12.71 -3.42 -11.01
CA GLY A 167 -14.10 -3.32 -11.43
C GLY A 167 -15.10 -3.78 -10.38
N GLU A 168 -14.70 -3.89 -9.14
CA GLU A 168 -15.58 -4.24 -8.03
C GLU A 168 -16.47 -3.05 -7.66
N SER A 169 -17.68 -3.36 -7.22
CA SER A 169 -18.66 -2.36 -6.78
C SER A 169 -18.71 -2.37 -5.26
N TYR A 170 -18.26 -1.29 -4.63
CA TYR A 170 -18.28 -1.16 -3.17
C TYR A 170 -19.15 0.02 -2.74
N ASN A 171 -19.95 -0.20 -1.70
CA ASN A 171 -20.64 0.86 -1.00
C ASN A 171 -19.64 1.59 -0.09
N ASP A 172 -19.77 2.90 0.08
CA ASP A 172 -18.90 3.69 0.94
C ASP A 172 -18.90 3.26 2.40
N HIS A 173 -19.98 2.66 2.89
CA HIS A 173 -20.08 2.11 4.24
C HIS A 173 -19.05 1.01 4.53
N LEU A 174 -18.55 0.33 3.50
CA LEU A 174 -17.52 -0.69 3.65
C LEU A 174 -16.24 -0.13 4.29
N PHE A 175 -15.99 1.16 4.10
CA PHE A 175 -14.74 1.82 4.50
C PHE A 175 -14.87 2.61 5.81
N THR A 176 -15.97 2.42 6.53
CA THR A 176 -16.25 3.09 7.79
C THR A 176 -16.44 2.04 8.88
N PHE A 177 -15.81 2.27 10.03
CA PHE A 177 -15.98 1.40 11.20
C PHE A 177 -17.41 1.50 11.72
N ASP A 178 -18.04 0.35 11.97
CA ASP A 178 -19.36 0.26 12.58
C ASP A 178 -19.25 -0.27 14.01
N LYS A 179 -19.47 0.60 14.98
CA LYS A 179 -19.43 0.26 16.42
C LYS A 179 -20.40 -0.87 16.77
N LYS A 180 -21.53 -0.98 16.07
CA LYS A 180 -22.54 -2.03 16.32
C LYS A 180 -22.01 -3.41 16.01
N ALA A 181 -21.09 -3.54 15.07
CA ALA A 181 -20.45 -4.81 14.72
C ALA A 181 -19.37 -5.21 15.75
N TYR A 182 -18.93 -4.27 16.58
CA TYR A 182 -17.89 -4.47 17.59
C TYR A 182 -18.34 -3.87 18.94
N PRO A 183 -19.42 -4.41 19.54
CA PRO A 183 -20.07 -3.74 20.67
C PRO A 183 -19.22 -3.70 21.94
N THR A 184 -18.25 -4.60 22.10
CA THR A 184 -17.36 -4.65 23.26
C THR A 184 -16.05 -3.91 23.08
N ALA A 185 -15.75 -3.44 21.87
CA ALA A 185 -14.48 -2.80 21.58
C ALA A 185 -14.34 -1.45 22.29
N GLU A 186 -13.19 -1.25 22.92
CA GLU A 186 -12.81 0.04 23.46
C GLU A 186 -12.36 0.96 22.34
N VAL A 187 -12.99 2.13 22.22
CA VAL A 187 -12.63 3.14 21.20
C VAL A 187 -11.67 4.14 21.81
N ILE A 188 -10.45 4.21 21.24
CA ILE A 188 -9.39 5.13 21.66
C ILE A 188 -9.24 6.18 20.57
N ASP A 189 -9.70 7.39 20.84
CA ASP A 189 -9.66 8.49 19.88
C ASP A 189 -8.35 9.26 20.02
N LEU A 190 -7.52 9.22 18.98
CA LEU A 190 -6.20 9.84 18.93
C LEU A 190 -6.19 11.11 18.06
N ARG A 191 -7.34 11.57 17.60
CA ARG A 191 -7.43 12.77 16.73
C ARG A 191 -7.22 14.05 17.49
#